data_5d79b5a95c2d6ceae5b28b31adf1de33
#
_entry.id   5d79b5a95c2d6ceae5b28b31adf1de33
#
_cell.length_a   1.000
_cell.length_b   1.000
_cell.length_c   1.000
_cell.angle_alpha   90.00
_cell.angle_beta   90.00
_cell.angle_gamma   90.00
#
_symmetry.space_group_name_H-M   'P 1'
#
loop_
_entity.id
_entity.type
_entity.pdbx_description
1 polymer ?
#
loop_
_entity_poly.entity_id
_entity_poly.type
_entity_poly.pdbx_seq_one_letter_code
_entity_poly.pdbx_strand_id
1 'polypeptide(L)'
;MGILNVTPDSFSDGGQFFSMESAVAHARRMHADGADIIDVGGESTRPQGAVPVGTAEELRRVIPVLEGIVAALPDVVLSIDTVKADVAERALEAGARIVNDVSGFRLDPRMSEICAAAGAGVVLMHSRGSVSEMGTYAQARYDDVVDDVLEELRERVTAARDAGMPEDCIAVDPGIGFAKRADHSLAMLAALPELAAWGFPVVVGASRKRFVGEIAGLRAPSERLYGTIGANVAALDRGARVFRVHDVAASRQALDVAWAIIEHDRADAPR
;
A
#
# COMPACT_ATOMS: atom_id res chain seq x y z
N MET A 1 -4.24 6.78 2.76
CA MET A 1 -3.66 5.68 3.54
C MET A 1 -2.24 6.07 3.97
N GLY A 2 -2.05 6.26 5.28
CA GLY A 2 -0.76 6.65 5.86
C GLY A 2 0.10 5.42 6.19
N ILE A 3 1.40 5.46 5.84
CA ILE A 3 2.34 4.35 6.05
C ILE A 3 2.93 4.42 7.46
N LEU A 4 2.70 3.39 8.27
CA LEU A 4 3.31 3.22 9.59
C LEU A 4 4.22 1.99 9.63
N ASN A 5 5.51 2.20 9.35
CA ASN A 5 6.49 1.11 9.44
C ASN A 5 6.93 0.90 10.90
N VAL A 6 6.73 -0.32 11.40
CA VAL A 6 7.11 -0.76 12.74
C VAL A 6 8.39 -1.60 12.64
N THR A 7 9.46 -1.00 12.08
CA THR A 7 10.75 -1.65 11.91
C THR A 7 11.83 -0.97 12.76
N PRO A 8 12.87 -1.67 13.22
CA PRO A 8 13.95 -1.08 14.03
C PRO A 8 14.58 0.17 13.43
N ASP A 9 14.66 0.24 12.09
CA ASP A 9 15.27 1.35 11.36
C ASP A 9 14.34 2.58 11.22
N SER A 10 13.03 2.41 11.44
CA SER A 10 12.04 3.48 11.21
C SER A 10 12.02 4.53 12.32
N PHE A 11 12.70 4.27 13.46
CA PHE A 11 12.72 5.12 14.65
C PHE A 11 14.13 5.24 15.26
N SER A 12 15.17 5.14 14.41
CA SER A 12 16.57 5.22 14.82
C SER A 12 17.03 6.66 15.11
N ASP A 13 16.61 7.19 16.26
CA ASP A 13 17.39 8.13 17.03
C ASP A 13 17.84 7.42 18.32
N GLY A 14 18.87 6.55 18.19
CA GLY A 14 19.62 6.06 19.33
C GLY A 14 19.05 4.91 20.14
N GLY A 15 18.88 3.72 19.52
CA GLY A 15 19.01 2.46 20.26
C GLY A 15 17.81 1.94 21.05
N GLN A 16 17.36 0.76 20.69
CA GLN A 16 16.78 -0.32 21.52
C GLN A 16 15.35 -0.25 22.04
N PHE A 17 14.63 0.84 22.03
CA PHE A 17 13.20 0.82 22.38
C PHE A 17 12.38 1.51 21.31
N PHE A 18 11.94 0.71 20.35
CA PHE A 18 10.75 0.98 19.60
C PHE A 18 9.60 1.08 20.60
N SER A 19 9.21 2.29 21.03
CA SER A 19 8.07 2.37 21.93
C SER A 19 6.79 2.33 21.10
N MET A 20 5.91 1.41 21.43
CA MET A 20 4.52 1.39 20.99
C MET A 20 3.92 2.81 21.05
N GLU A 21 4.28 3.57 22.07
CA GLU A 21 3.89 4.97 22.28
C GLU A 21 4.30 5.89 21.12
N SER A 22 5.50 5.74 20.57
CA SER A 22 5.96 6.53 19.42
C SER A 22 5.17 6.20 18.16
N ALA A 23 4.87 4.91 17.94
CA ALA A 23 4.05 4.47 16.82
C ALA A 23 2.61 4.98 16.94
N VAL A 24 2.00 4.87 18.10
CA VAL A 24 0.66 5.41 18.37
C VAL A 24 0.63 6.93 18.24
N ALA A 25 1.65 7.64 18.73
CA ALA A 25 1.77 9.08 18.56
C ALA A 25 1.91 9.47 17.07
N HIS A 26 2.64 8.67 16.28
CA HIS A 26 2.73 8.88 14.83
C HIS A 26 1.38 8.61 14.15
N ALA A 27 0.68 7.54 14.51
CA ALA A 27 -0.67 7.25 14.01
C ALA A 27 -1.65 8.40 14.29
N ARG A 28 -1.61 8.97 15.52
CA ARG A 28 -2.41 10.16 15.87
C ARG A 28 -2.09 11.37 14.98
N ARG A 29 -0.81 11.61 14.68
CA ARG A 29 -0.43 12.70 13.76
C ARG A 29 -0.94 12.44 12.35
N MET A 30 -0.73 11.24 11.80
CA MET A 30 -1.24 10.90 10.47
C MET A 30 -2.76 11.04 10.36
N HIS A 31 -3.50 10.62 11.40
CA HIS A 31 -4.94 10.79 11.44
C HIS A 31 -5.33 12.28 11.49
N ALA A 32 -4.68 13.08 12.32
CA ALA A 32 -4.88 14.54 12.39
C ALA A 32 -4.51 15.24 11.07
N ASP A 33 -3.51 14.72 10.35
CA ASP A 33 -3.10 15.18 9.02
C ASP A 33 -4.05 14.73 7.89
N GLY A 34 -5.12 13.98 8.22
CA GLY A 34 -6.17 13.57 7.29
C GLY A 34 -6.01 12.19 6.68
N ALA A 35 -5.26 11.27 7.31
CA ALA A 35 -5.28 9.86 6.90
C ALA A 35 -6.61 9.20 7.28
N ASP A 36 -7.29 8.62 6.29
CA ASP A 36 -8.51 7.84 6.50
C ASP A 36 -8.17 6.40 6.94
N ILE A 37 -7.02 5.88 6.48
CA ILE A 37 -6.52 4.53 6.75
C ILE A 37 -5.08 4.65 7.25
N ILE A 38 -4.73 3.90 8.30
CA ILE A 38 -3.33 3.73 8.74
C ILE A 38 -2.90 2.30 8.45
N ASP A 39 -1.85 2.16 7.67
CA ASP A 39 -1.31 0.88 7.20
C ASP A 39 -0.05 0.52 7.98
N VAL A 40 -0.18 -0.48 8.84
CA VAL A 40 0.86 -0.90 9.80
C VAL A 40 1.66 -2.04 9.20
N GLY A 41 2.98 -1.90 9.08
CA GLY A 41 3.86 -2.94 8.55
C GLY A 41 5.03 -3.26 9.49
N GLY A 42 5.24 -4.53 9.80
CA GLY A 42 6.32 -5.03 10.66
C GLY A 42 7.57 -5.50 9.91
N GLU A 43 7.48 -5.67 8.61
CA GLU A 43 8.56 -6.08 7.71
C GLU A 43 8.81 -5.02 6.64
N SER A 44 10.06 -4.75 6.33
CA SER A 44 10.42 -3.79 5.27
C SER A 44 10.59 -4.51 3.94
N THR A 45 9.88 -4.03 2.92
CA THR A 45 10.04 -4.48 1.52
C THR A 45 10.91 -3.53 0.69
N ARG A 46 11.73 -2.68 1.36
CA ARG A 46 12.61 -1.72 0.68
C ARG A 46 13.70 -2.45 -0.14
N PRO A 47 14.12 -1.90 -1.31
CA PRO A 47 15.11 -2.54 -2.19
C PRO A 47 16.48 -2.76 -1.56
N GLN A 48 16.84 -2.01 -0.53
CA GLN A 48 18.13 -2.08 0.16
C GLN A 48 17.91 -2.32 1.64
N GLY A 49 18.56 -3.34 2.17
CA GLY A 49 18.55 -3.63 3.61
C GLY A 49 17.30 -4.35 4.14
N ALA A 50 16.41 -4.83 3.28
CA ALA A 50 15.29 -5.67 3.71
C ALA A 50 15.84 -7.02 4.23
N VAL A 51 15.72 -7.24 5.54
CA VAL A 51 16.01 -8.53 6.16
C VAL A 51 14.66 -9.22 6.38
N PRO A 52 14.48 -10.45 5.88
CA PRO A 52 13.25 -11.19 6.13
C PRO A 52 12.99 -11.34 7.63
N VAL A 53 11.78 -11.03 8.03
CA VAL A 53 11.34 -11.09 9.42
C VAL A 53 10.50 -12.36 9.62
N GLY A 54 10.81 -13.16 10.63
CA GLY A 54 10.00 -14.33 10.98
C GLY A 54 8.64 -13.92 11.54
N THR A 55 7.61 -14.78 11.37
CA THR A 55 6.23 -14.53 11.82
C THR A 55 6.15 -14.08 13.28
N ALA A 56 6.84 -14.77 14.19
CA ALA A 56 6.82 -14.44 15.62
C ALA A 56 7.37 -13.03 15.93
N GLU A 57 8.41 -12.62 15.22
CA GLU A 57 8.99 -11.29 15.38
C GLU A 57 8.08 -10.21 14.77
N GLU A 58 7.46 -10.46 13.63
CA GLU A 58 6.52 -9.53 13.02
C GLU A 58 5.30 -9.32 13.92
N LEU A 59 4.71 -10.41 14.45
CA LEU A 59 3.63 -10.35 15.44
C LEU A 59 4.02 -9.51 16.66
N ARG A 60 5.20 -9.73 17.21
CA ARG A 60 5.71 -8.98 18.37
C ARG A 60 5.79 -7.48 18.09
N ARG A 61 6.06 -7.09 16.85
CA ARG A 61 6.14 -5.68 16.44
C ARG A 61 4.75 -5.07 16.24
N VAL A 62 3.87 -5.73 15.47
CA VAL A 62 2.66 -5.09 14.97
C VAL A 62 1.48 -5.18 15.93
N ILE A 63 1.29 -6.30 16.64
CA ILE A 63 0.09 -6.49 17.46
C ILE A 63 -0.05 -5.44 18.57
N PRO A 64 0.98 -5.18 19.42
CA PRO A 64 0.85 -4.15 20.45
C PRO A 64 0.58 -2.74 19.88
N VAL A 65 1.09 -2.45 18.67
CA VAL A 65 0.86 -1.17 17.99
C VAL A 65 -0.58 -1.06 17.50
N LEU A 66 -1.12 -2.12 16.89
CA LEU A 66 -2.53 -2.17 16.45
C LEU A 66 -3.47 -1.96 17.65
N GLU A 67 -3.30 -2.73 18.72
CA GLU A 67 -4.09 -2.61 19.95
C GLU A 67 -4.00 -1.19 20.55
N GLY A 68 -2.81 -0.61 20.57
CA GLY A 68 -2.58 0.75 21.06
C GLY A 68 -3.26 1.82 20.19
N ILE A 69 -3.29 1.63 18.86
CA ILE A 69 -3.98 2.55 17.96
C ILE A 69 -5.50 2.42 18.10
N VAL A 70 -6.04 1.19 18.16
CA VAL A 70 -7.47 0.96 18.38
C VAL A 70 -7.96 1.65 19.67
N ALA A 71 -7.20 1.51 20.77
CA ALA A 71 -7.52 2.16 22.02
C ALA A 71 -7.44 3.71 21.95
N ALA A 72 -6.55 4.23 21.12
CA ALA A 72 -6.25 5.66 21.03
C ALA A 72 -7.09 6.41 19.98
N LEU A 73 -7.56 5.73 18.94
CA LEU A 73 -8.25 6.23 17.74
C LEU A 73 -9.31 5.22 17.30
N PRO A 74 -10.43 5.07 18.01
CA PRO A 74 -11.41 4.01 17.77
C PRO A 74 -12.10 4.09 16.40
N ASP A 75 -12.13 5.26 15.78
CA ASP A 75 -12.81 5.50 14.49
C ASP A 75 -11.88 5.37 13.28
N VAL A 76 -10.55 5.17 13.49
CA VAL A 76 -9.61 5.05 12.38
C VAL A 76 -9.68 3.65 11.77
N VAL A 77 -9.63 3.58 10.45
CA VAL A 77 -9.52 2.30 9.75
C VAL A 77 -8.06 1.84 9.75
N LEU A 78 -7.82 0.64 10.29
CA LEU A 78 -6.49 0.01 10.32
C LEU A 78 -6.33 -1.02 9.21
N SER A 79 -5.17 -0.97 8.57
CA SER A 79 -4.66 -1.94 7.61
C SER A 79 -3.41 -2.59 8.16
N ILE A 80 -3.19 -3.87 7.86
CA ILE A 80 -1.96 -4.60 8.11
C ILE A 80 -1.23 -4.90 6.80
N ASP A 81 0.02 -4.40 6.65
CA ASP A 81 0.91 -4.70 5.52
C ASP A 81 1.71 -5.95 5.85
N THR A 82 1.26 -7.10 5.33
CA THR A 82 1.90 -8.41 5.55
C THR A 82 1.58 -9.39 4.43
N VAL A 83 2.51 -10.32 4.21
CA VAL A 83 2.33 -11.46 3.28
C VAL A 83 2.15 -12.79 4.03
N LYS A 84 1.99 -12.74 5.36
CA LYS A 84 1.90 -13.93 6.23
C LYS A 84 0.50 -14.06 6.82
N ALA A 85 -0.16 -15.17 6.53
CA ALA A 85 -1.53 -15.44 6.97
C ALA A 85 -1.69 -15.41 8.50
N ASP A 86 -0.74 -15.97 9.26
CA ASP A 86 -0.79 -15.93 10.74
C ASP A 86 -0.70 -14.51 11.30
N VAL A 87 0.05 -13.60 10.62
CA VAL A 87 0.13 -12.19 11.02
C VAL A 87 -1.17 -11.47 10.69
N ALA A 88 -1.73 -11.72 9.50
CA ALA A 88 -3.01 -11.15 9.10
C ALA A 88 -4.14 -11.56 10.04
N GLU A 89 -4.25 -12.86 10.40
CA GLU A 89 -5.25 -13.38 11.33
C GLU A 89 -5.19 -12.66 12.68
N ARG A 90 -4.01 -12.60 13.28
CA ARG A 90 -3.81 -11.94 14.57
C ARG A 90 -4.04 -10.42 14.51
N ALA A 91 -3.67 -9.78 13.40
CA ALA A 91 -3.91 -8.36 13.19
C ALA A 91 -5.41 -8.03 13.05
N LEU A 92 -6.17 -8.88 12.35
CA LEU A 92 -7.62 -8.75 12.24
C LEU A 92 -8.31 -8.93 13.59
N GLU A 93 -7.88 -9.91 14.41
CA GLU A 93 -8.34 -10.06 15.80
C GLU A 93 -8.01 -8.85 16.67
N ALA A 94 -6.85 -8.20 16.44
CA ALA A 94 -6.43 -6.98 17.14
C ALA A 94 -7.13 -5.70 16.65
N GLY A 95 -8.02 -5.79 15.64
CA GLY A 95 -8.87 -4.70 15.18
C GLY A 95 -8.50 -4.11 13.82
N ALA A 96 -7.54 -4.66 13.09
CA ALA A 96 -7.37 -4.32 11.68
C ALA A 96 -8.63 -4.70 10.87
N ARG A 97 -8.92 -3.94 9.83
CA ARG A 97 -10.07 -4.15 8.95
C ARG A 97 -9.67 -4.46 7.52
N ILE A 98 -8.42 -4.18 7.17
CA ILE A 98 -7.88 -4.36 5.83
C ILE A 98 -6.58 -5.16 5.94
N VAL A 99 -6.38 -6.08 5.02
CA VAL A 99 -5.08 -6.74 4.78
C VAL A 99 -4.51 -6.21 3.47
N ASN A 100 -3.35 -5.56 3.56
CA ASN A 100 -2.58 -5.11 2.41
C ASN A 100 -1.50 -6.15 2.10
N ASP A 101 -1.80 -7.08 1.20
CA ASP A 101 -0.85 -8.12 0.80
C ASP A 101 -0.11 -7.72 -0.48
N VAL A 102 1.14 -7.28 -0.30
CA VAL A 102 2.03 -6.88 -1.41
C VAL A 102 2.41 -8.04 -2.35
N SER A 103 2.00 -9.27 -2.04
CA SER A 103 2.14 -10.43 -2.92
C SER A 103 0.85 -10.83 -3.64
N GLY A 104 -0.30 -10.24 -3.28
CA GLY A 104 -1.60 -10.59 -3.82
C GLY A 104 -1.96 -12.07 -3.58
N PHE A 105 -1.78 -12.55 -2.35
CA PHE A 105 -2.03 -13.94 -1.91
C PHE A 105 -1.05 -14.99 -2.47
N ARG A 106 0.03 -14.57 -3.14
CA ARG A 106 0.93 -15.49 -3.80
C ARG A 106 1.89 -16.21 -2.84
N LEU A 107 2.28 -15.55 -1.72
CA LEU A 107 3.33 -16.07 -0.82
C LEU A 107 2.79 -16.94 0.32
N ASP A 108 1.55 -16.73 0.78
CA ASP A 108 0.89 -17.62 1.73
C ASP A 108 -0.51 -17.98 1.23
N PRO A 109 -0.74 -19.21 0.77
CA PRO A 109 -2.02 -19.63 0.18
C PRO A 109 -3.19 -19.60 1.18
N ARG A 110 -2.95 -19.57 2.49
CA ARG A 110 -3.99 -19.46 3.53
C ARG A 110 -4.54 -18.04 3.66
N MET A 111 -3.85 -17.04 3.10
CA MET A 111 -4.21 -15.63 3.27
C MET A 111 -5.63 -15.32 2.77
N SER A 112 -6.00 -15.84 1.61
CA SER A 112 -7.32 -15.61 1.03
C SER A 112 -8.45 -16.19 1.89
N GLU A 113 -8.27 -17.40 2.44
CA GLU A 113 -9.24 -18.05 3.32
C GLU A 113 -9.43 -17.29 4.64
N ILE A 114 -8.33 -16.84 5.25
CA ILE A 114 -8.35 -16.03 6.49
C ILE A 114 -9.06 -14.71 6.26
N CYS A 115 -8.73 -13.99 5.19
CA CYS A 115 -9.38 -12.72 4.86
C CYS A 115 -10.88 -12.88 4.60
N ALA A 116 -11.25 -13.92 3.84
CA ALA A 116 -12.66 -14.24 3.55
C ALA A 116 -13.44 -14.59 4.83
N ALA A 117 -12.89 -15.45 5.68
CA ALA A 117 -13.53 -15.87 6.94
C ALA A 117 -13.72 -14.69 7.91
N ALA A 118 -12.79 -13.73 7.92
CA ALA A 118 -12.87 -12.53 8.76
C ALA A 118 -13.75 -11.41 8.15
N GLY A 119 -14.18 -11.53 6.88
CA GLY A 119 -14.86 -10.45 6.16
C GLY A 119 -13.99 -9.20 6.01
N ALA A 120 -12.69 -9.37 5.89
CA ALA A 120 -11.73 -8.27 5.79
C ALA A 120 -11.72 -7.66 4.38
N GLY A 121 -11.48 -6.34 4.30
CA GLY A 121 -11.07 -5.72 3.05
C GLY A 121 -9.65 -6.15 2.68
N VAL A 122 -9.36 -6.28 1.39
CA VAL A 122 -8.01 -6.64 0.93
C VAL A 122 -7.49 -5.69 -0.13
N VAL A 123 -6.20 -5.41 -0.08
CA VAL A 123 -5.45 -4.79 -1.19
C VAL A 123 -4.61 -5.89 -1.83
N LEU A 124 -4.94 -6.24 -3.06
CA LEU A 124 -4.23 -7.22 -3.87
C LEU A 124 -3.20 -6.48 -4.72
N MET A 125 -1.93 -6.55 -4.34
CA MET A 125 -0.88 -5.86 -5.11
C MET A 125 -0.16 -6.83 -6.04
N HIS A 126 0.13 -6.35 -7.25
CA HIS A 126 1.01 -7.04 -8.17
C HIS A 126 2.48 -6.90 -7.76
N SER A 127 3.12 -8.03 -7.55
CA SER A 127 4.58 -8.14 -7.43
C SER A 127 5.09 -9.48 -7.95
N ARG A 128 6.37 -9.56 -8.30
CA ARG A 128 7.06 -10.79 -8.68
C ARG A 128 8.22 -11.07 -7.74
N GLY A 129 8.56 -12.35 -7.55
CA GLY A 129 9.65 -12.80 -6.68
C GLY A 129 9.27 -12.98 -5.21
N SER A 130 10.26 -13.21 -4.37
CA SER A 130 10.16 -13.31 -2.90
C SER A 130 10.08 -11.92 -2.26
N VAL A 131 9.84 -11.85 -0.96
CA VAL A 131 9.84 -10.59 -0.18
C VAL A 131 11.16 -9.81 -0.37
N SER A 132 12.30 -10.50 -0.40
CA SER A 132 13.60 -9.86 -0.59
C SER A 132 13.87 -9.38 -2.02
N GLU A 133 13.17 -9.93 -3.02
CA GLU A 133 13.37 -9.62 -4.43
C GLU A 133 12.36 -8.60 -4.97
N MET A 134 11.12 -8.62 -4.47
CA MET A 134 10.00 -7.83 -5.03
C MET A 134 10.28 -6.32 -5.08
N GLY A 135 11.05 -5.78 -4.14
CA GLY A 135 11.49 -4.38 -4.13
C GLY A 135 12.64 -4.07 -5.10
N THR A 136 13.21 -5.08 -5.74
CA THR A 136 14.39 -4.97 -6.64
C THR A 136 13.98 -5.04 -8.11
N TYR A 137 14.99 -5.00 -9.02
CA TYR A 137 14.78 -5.21 -10.45
C TYR A 137 15.02 -6.66 -10.89
N ALA A 138 15.28 -7.59 -9.96
CA ALA A 138 15.62 -8.98 -10.28
C ALA A 138 14.56 -9.65 -11.16
N GLN A 139 13.30 -9.39 -10.87
CA GLN A 139 12.13 -9.93 -11.59
C GLN A 139 11.46 -8.93 -12.53
N ALA A 140 12.10 -7.79 -12.84
CA ALA A 140 11.55 -6.75 -13.73
C ALA A 140 11.75 -7.10 -15.21
N ARG A 141 11.17 -8.23 -15.63
CA ARG A 141 11.18 -8.75 -17.01
C ARG A 141 9.75 -8.95 -17.44
N TYR A 142 9.33 -8.24 -18.47
CA TYR A 142 7.98 -8.25 -19.04
C TYR A 142 8.10 -8.30 -20.55
N ASP A 143 7.20 -9.00 -21.21
CA ASP A 143 7.03 -8.89 -22.66
C ASP A 143 6.26 -7.61 -22.97
N ASP A 144 5.11 -7.40 -22.33
CA ASP A 144 4.42 -6.13 -22.17
C ASP A 144 4.06 -5.94 -20.70
N VAL A 145 4.54 -4.86 -20.06
CA VAL A 145 4.36 -4.67 -18.63
C VAL A 145 2.90 -4.39 -18.24
N VAL A 146 2.12 -3.79 -19.13
CA VAL A 146 0.71 -3.49 -18.83
C VAL A 146 -0.11 -4.77 -18.92
N ASP A 147 0.01 -5.48 -20.03
CA ASP A 147 -0.73 -6.73 -20.26
C ASP A 147 -0.40 -7.78 -19.21
N ASP A 148 0.90 -8.02 -18.95
CA ASP A 148 1.37 -9.01 -17.98
C ASP A 148 0.85 -8.68 -16.56
N VAL A 149 0.93 -7.40 -16.13
CA VAL A 149 0.47 -6.98 -14.81
C VAL A 149 -1.04 -7.10 -14.67
N LEU A 150 -1.79 -6.72 -15.70
CA LEU A 150 -3.24 -6.84 -15.68
C LEU A 150 -3.67 -8.32 -15.65
N GLU A 151 -3.00 -9.20 -16.41
CA GLU A 151 -3.28 -10.64 -16.39
C GLU A 151 -2.99 -11.25 -15.01
N GLU A 152 -1.81 -11.02 -14.46
CA GLU A 152 -1.42 -11.52 -13.15
C GLU A 152 -2.32 -10.99 -12.01
N LEU A 153 -2.77 -9.73 -12.06
CA LEU A 153 -3.73 -9.20 -11.10
C LEU A 153 -5.11 -9.84 -11.25
N ARG A 154 -5.58 -10.15 -12.47
CA ARG A 154 -6.85 -10.89 -12.66
C ARG A 154 -6.81 -12.26 -12.01
N GLU A 155 -5.68 -12.97 -12.08
CA GLU A 155 -5.50 -14.23 -11.35
C GLU A 155 -5.65 -14.03 -9.83
N ARG A 156 -5.09 -12.93 -9.28
CA ARG A 156 -5.21 -12.64 -7.83
C ARG A 156 -6.66 -12.33 -7.44
N VAL A 157 -7.36 -11.54 -8.24
CA VAL A 157 -8.79 -11.26 -8.03
C VAL A 157 -9.62 -12.55 -8.12
N THR A 158 -9.31 -13.42 -9.08
CA THR A 158 -9.98 -14.72 -9.21
C THR A 158 -9.75 -15.56 -7.96
N ALA A 159 -8.49 -15.66 -7.46
CA ALA A 159 -8.20 -16.39 -6.24
C ALA A 159 -8.96 -15.86 -5.01
N ALA A 160 -9.14 -14.54 -4.91
CA ALA A 160 -9.94 -13.93 -3.85
C ALA A 160 -11.43 -14.30 -3.96
N ARG A 161 -11.99 -14.26 -5.16
CA ARG A 161 -13.38 -14.68 -5.44
C ARG A 161 -13.61 -16.16 -5.14
N ASP A 162 -12.69 -17.02 -5.54
CA ASP A 162 -12.75 -18.46 -5.30
C ASP A 162 -12.69 -18.80 -3.81
N ALA A 163 -12.00 -17.97 -3.00
CA ALA A 163 -12.03 -18.05 -1.55
C ALA A 163 -13.31 -17.50 -0.91
N GLY A 164 -14.25 -16.99 -1.70
CA GLY A 164 -15.55 -16.49 -1.24
C GLY A 164 -15.54 -15.02 -0.79
N MET A 165 -14.52 -14.24 -1.16
CA MET A 165 -14.48 -12.81 -0.81
C MET A 165 -15.50 -12.01 -1.62
N PRO A 166 -16.29 -11.13 -0.99
CA PRO A 166 -17.16 -10.18 -1.68
C PRO A 166 -16.33 -9.18 -2.51
N GLU A 167 -16.85 -8.82 -3.69
CA GLU A 167 -16.14 -7.89 -4.60
C GLU A 167 -15.91 -6.49 -4.00
N ASP A 168 -16.82 -6.03 -3.15
CA ASP A 168 -16.74 -4.76 -2.44
C ASP A 168 -15.70 -4.75 -1.31
N CYS A 169 -15.14 -5.91 -0.97
CA CYS A 169 -14.01 -6.06 -0.06
C CYS A 169 -12.64 -6.08 -0.79
N ILE A 170 -12.61 -6.01 -2.12
CA ILE A 170 -11.37 -6.12 -2.91
C ILE A 170 -10.95 -4.75 -3.45
N ALA A 171 -9.70 -4.38 -3.23
CA ALA A 171 -9.00 -3.29 -3.92
C ALA A 171 -7.76 -3.84 -4.64
N VAL A 172 -7.33 -3.19 -5.72
CA VAL A 172 -6.21 -3.64 -6.55
C VAL A 172 -5.11 -2.58 -6.61
N ASP A 173 -3.84 -3.01 -6.55
CA ASP A 173 -2.66 -2.15 -6.66
C ASP A 173 -1.73 -2.68 -7.77
N PRO A 174 -1.40 -1.89 -8.80
CA PRO A 174 -0.50 -2.31 -9.87
C PRO A 174 0.95 -2.51 -9.43
N GLY A 175 1.30 -2.22 -8.17
CA GLY A 175 2.62 -2.45 -7.60
C GLY A 175 3.70 -1.55 -8.19
N ILE A 176 3.46 -0.23 -8.22
CA ILE A 176 4.43 0.76 -8.72
C ILE A 176 5.77 0.60 -7.99
N GLY A 177 6.86 0.37 -8.74
CA GLY A 177 8.21 0.19 -8.20
C GLY A 177 8.49 -1.18 -7.56
N PHE A 178 7.54 -2.13 -7.58
CA PHE A 178 7.74 -3.52 -7.19
C PHE A 178 7.98 -4.38 -8.44
N ALA A 179 9.14 -5.03 -8.52
CA ALA A 179 9.62 -5.72 -9.71
C ALA A 179 9.47 -4.89 -11.01
N LYS A 180 9.50 -3.57 -10.91
CA LYS A 180 9.27 -2.63 -12.01
C LYS A 180 10.35 -1.55 -12.05
N ARG A 181 10.94 -1.31 -13.22
CA ARG A 181 11.83 -0.18 -13.49
C ARG A 181 11.04 1.11 -13.59
N ALA A 182 11.71 2.23 -13.84
CA ALA A 182 11.05 3.52 -13.95
C ALA A 182 10.07 3.57 -15.15
N ASP A 183 10.50 3.09 -16.30
CA ASP A 183 9.68 2.97 -17.52
C ASP A 183 8.45 2.09 -17.31
N HIS A 184 8.60 0.91 -16.68
CA HIS A 184 7.49 0.04 -16.31
C HIS A 184 6.52 0.72 -15.32
N SER A 185 7.04 1.47 -14.36
CA SER A 185 6.21 2.21 -13.39
C SER A 185 5.42 3.32 -14.06
N LEU A 186 6.01 4.03 -15.01
CA LEU A 186 5.33 5.06 -15.82
C LEU A 186 4.26 4.46 -16.72
N ALA A 187 4.55 3.34 -17.40
CA ALA A 187 3.57 2.63 -18.23
C ALA A 187 2.35 2.22 -17.42
N MET A 188 2.56 1.63 -16.22
CA MET A 188 1.47 1.27 -15.32
C MET A 188 0.67 2.47 -14.80
N LEU A 189 1.32 3.59 -14.47
CA LEU A 189 0.61 4.82 -14.08
C LEU A 189 -0.21 5.39 -15.25
N ALA A 190 0.26 5.26 -16.48
CA ALA A 190 -0.49 5.68 -17.68
C ALA A 190 -1.69 4.77 -17.96
N ALA A 191 -1.56 3.46 -17.68
CA ALA A 191 -2.60 2.44 -17.90
C ALA A 191 -3.62 2.31 -16.74
N LEU A 192 -3.56 3.15 -15.70
CA LEU A 192 -4.53 3.11 -14.59
C LEU A 192 -6.01 3.16 -15.04
N PRO A 193 -6.41 3.86 -16.13
CA PRO A 193 -7.79 3.82 -16.60
C PRO A 193 -8.27 2.40 -16.95
N GLU A 194 -7.39 1.54 -17.48
CA GLU A 194 -7.72 0.14 -17.79
C GLU A 194 -7.98 -0.67 -16.53
N LEU A 195 -7.15 -0.47 -15.48
CA LEU A 195 -7.34 -1.11 -14.18
C LEU A 195 -8.60 -0.58 -13.48
N ALA A 196 -8.85 0.73 -13.52
CA ALA A 196 -10.03 1.35 -12.93
C ALA A 196 -11.34 0.89 -13.59
N ALA A 197 -11.31 0.53 -14.88
CA ALA A 197 -12.47 -0.02 -15.60
C ALA A 197 -12.93 -1.38 -15.07
N TRP A 198 -12.14 -2.06 -14.24
CA TRP A 198 -12.57 -3.32 -13.59
C TRP A 198 -13.62 -3.09 -12.49
N GLY A 199 -13.81 -1.85 -12.02
CA GLY A 199 -14.77 -1.49 -10.99
C GLY A 199 -14.27 -1.62 -9.55
N PHE A 200 -13.06 -2.12 -9.31
CA PHE A 200 -12.44 -2.15 -7.99
C PHE A 200 -11.79 -0.82 -7.64
N PRO A 201 -11.72 -0.42 -6.35
CA PRO A 201 -10.87 0.67 -5.92
C PRO A 201 -9.41 0.41 -6.30
N VAL A 202 -8.78 1.38 -6.99
CA VAL A 202 -7.37 1.30 -7.36
C VAL A 202 -6.53 2.00 -6.31
N VAL A 203 -5.57 1.26 -5.74
CA VAL A 203 -4.57 1.73 -4.79
C VAL A 203 -3.29 2.08 -5.52
N VAL A 204 -2.67 3.20 -5.18
CA VAL A 204 -1.36 3.61 -5.74
C VAL A 204 -0.40 3.98 -4.63
N GLY A 205 0.72 3.27 -4.58
CA GLY A 205 1.84 3.54 -3.69
C GLY A 205 3.04 4.12 -4.45
N ALA A 206 3.01 5.40 -4.84
CA ALA A 206 4.12 6.08 -5.51
C ALA A 206 5.10 6.79 -4.55
N SER A 207 4.75 6.87 -3.26
CA SER A 207 5.40 7.72 -2.26
C SER A 207 6.89 7.43 -2.09
N ARG A 208 7.71 8.43 -2.37
CA ARG A 208 9.18 8.44 -2.25
C ARG A 208 9.89 7.34 -3.04
N LYS A 209 9.20 6.72 -4.02
CA LYS A 209 9.74 5.58 -4.79
C LYS A 209 10.88 6.00 -5.72
N ARG A 210 11.69 5.00 -6.12
CA ARG A 210 12.94 5.19 -6.87
C ARG A 210 12.70 5.84 -8.23
N PHE A 211 11.65 5.49 -8.95
CA PHE A 211 11.33 6.07 -10.24
C PHE A 211 11.16 7.61 -10.18
N VAL A 212 10.56 8.13 -9.07
CA VAL A 212 10.45 9.59 -8.85
C VAL A 212 11.84 10.22 -8.76
N GLY A 213 12.75 9.58 -8.02
CA GLY A 213 14.13 10.06 -7.89
C GLY A 213 14.90 9.99 -9.22
N GLU A 214 14.72 8.93 -9.99
CA GLU A 214 15.37 8.76 -11.31
C GLU A 214 14.92 9.85 -12.30
N ILE A 215 13.63 10.17 -12.35
CA ILE A 215 13.09 11.21 -13.24
C ILE A 215 13.49 12.62 -12.79
N ALA A 216 13.42 12.89 -11.49
CA ALA A 216 13.67 14.24 -10.95
C ALA A 216 15.14 14.51 -10.63
N GLY A 217 16.06 13.53 -10.80
CA GLY A 217 17.47 13.66 -10.45
C GLY A 217 17.72 13.69 -8.94
N LEU A 218 16.86 13.11 -8.11
CA LEU A 218 16.89 13.17 -6.65
C LEU A 218 17.40 11.85 -6.04
N ARG A 219 18.42 11.92 -5.19
CA ARG A 219 19.02 10.74 -4.57
C ARG A 219 18.28 10.29 -3.31
N ALA A 220 18.06 11.22 -2.37
CA ALA A 220 17.44 10.88 -1.10
C ALA A 220 15.92 10.71 -1.23
N PRO A 221 15.32 9.66 -0.62
CA PRO A 221 13.86 9.48 -0.62
C PRO A 221 13.09 10.66 -0.01
N SER A 222 13.67 11.35 0.98
CA SER A 222 13.07 12.53 1.63
C SER A 222 12.90 13.73 0.68
N GLU A 223 13.70 13.82 -0.38
CA GLU A 223 13.63 14.91 -1.36
C GLU A 223 12.51 14.72 -2.40
N ARG A 224 11.87 13.53 -2.45
CA ARG A 224 10.93 13.12 -3.50
C ARG A 224 9.47 13.53 -3.24
N LEU A 225 9.22 14.42 -2.29
CA LEU A 225 7.85 14.82 -1.90
C LEU A 225 7.07 15.39 -3.10
N TYR A 226 7.59 16.40 -3.77
CA TYR A 226 6.88 17.07 -4.88
C TYR A 226 6.64 16.13 -6.06
N GLY A 227 7.61 15.28 -6.40
CA GLY A 227 7.43 14.26 -7.43
C GLY A 227 6.41 13.20 -7.04
N THR A 228 6.34 12.84 -5.76
CA THR A 228 5.28 11.96 -5.22
C THR A 228 3.91 12.59 -5.39
N ILE A 229 3.75 13.87 -5.03
CA ILE A 229 2.49 14.61 -5.19
C ILE A 229 2.08 14.65 -6.66
N GLY A 230 3.01 14.99 -7.57
CA GLY A 230 2.74 15.00 -9.00
C GLY A 230 2.26 13.64 -9.53
N ALA A 231 2.91 12.55 -9.11
CA ALA A 231 2.50 11.20 -9.48
C ALA A 231 1.11 10.82 -8.92
N ASN A 232 0.80 11.21 -7.67
CA ASN A 232 -0.49 10.94 -7.04
C ASN A 232 -1.63 11.72 -7.72
N VAL A 233 -1.44 13.01 -8.03
CA VAL A 233 -2.44 13.82 -8.76
C VAL A 233 -2.69 13.26 -10.16
N ALA A 234 -1.63 12.87 -10.89
CA ALA A 234 -1.76 12.22 -12.18
C ALA A 234 -2.48 10.87 -12.11
N ALA A 235 -2.26 10.09 -11.03
CA ALA A 235 -2.95 8.83 -10.80
C ALA A 235 -4.42 9.03 -10.41
N LEU A 236 -4.76 10.07 -9.63
CA LEU A 236 -6.13 10.43 -9.28
C LEU A 236 -6.99 10.70 -10.52
N ASP A 237 -6.47 11.51 -11.42
CA ASP A 237 -7.12 11.83 -12.71
C ASP A 237 -7.36 10.57 -13.56
N ARG A 238 -6.48 9.56 -13.44
CA ARG A 238 -6.55 8.27 -14.13
C ARG A 238 -7.34 7.18 -13.39
N GLY A 239 -8.06 7.52 -12.32
CA GLY A 239 -8.99 6.61 -11.66
C GLY A 239 -8.49 5.98 -10.36
N ALA A 240 -7.28 6.27 -9.88
CA ALA A 240 -6.87 5.87 -8.54
C ALA A 240 -7.75 6.53 -7.46
N ARG A 241 -8.01 5.81 -6.37
CA ARG A 241 -8.87 6.29 -5.27
C ARG A 241 -8.23 6.15 -3.91
N VAL A 242 -7.23 5.30 -3.74
CA VAL A 242 -6.49 5.14 -2.49
C VAL A 242 -5.00 5.42 -2.75
N PHE A 243 -4.41 6.28 -1.94
CA PHE A 243 -3.01 6.70 -2.07
C PHE A 243 -2.24 6.31 -0.82
N ARG A 244 -1.28 5.39 -0.96
CA ARG A 244 -0.43 4.93 0.13
C ARG A 244 0.81 5.82 0.23
N VAL A 245 0.88 6.64 1.31
CA VAL A 245 1.84 7.75 1.40
C VAL A 245 2.53 7.85 2.76
N HIS A 246 3.77 8.40 2.75
CA HIS A 246 4.49 8.78 3.97
C HIS A 246 4.10 10.20 4.44
N ASP A 247 3.87 11.11 3.51
CA ASP A 247 3.66 12.55 3.75
C ASP A 247 2.16 12.86 3.65
N VAL A 248 1.40 12.51 4.71
CA VAL A 248 -0.08 12.54 4.70
C VAL A 248 -0.61 13.94 4.44
N ALA A 249 -0.24 14.94 5.25
CA ALA A 249 -0.78 16.30 5.16
C ALA A 249 -0.60 16.91 3.76
N ALA A 250 0.61 16.81 3.19
CA ALA A 250 0.90 17.35 1.87
C ALA A 250 0.14 16.61 0.75
N SER A 251 0.04 15.27 0.87
CA SER A 251 -0.71 14.45 -0.10
C SER A 251 -2.20 14.72 0.00
N ARG A 252 -2.77 14.81 1.19
CA ARG A 252 -4.19 15.11 1.41
C ARG A 252 -4.57 16.45 0.80
N GLN A 253 -3.82 17.52 1.13
CA GLN A 253 -4.06 18.84 0.60
C GLN A 253 -4.07 18.87 -0.95
N ALA A 254 -3.09 18.22 -1.57
CA ALA A 254 -2.97 18.20 -3.02
C ALA A 254 -4.10 17.39 -3.69
N LEU A 255 -4.46 16.24 -3.10
CA LEU A 255 -5.49 15.37 -3.62
C LEU A 255 -6.89 15.96 -3.46
N ASP A 256 -7.19 16.64 -2.34
CA ASP A 256 -8.48 17.31 -2.14
C ASP A 256 -8.71 18.42 -3.17
N VAL A 257 -7.69 19.24 -3.44
CA VAL A 257 -7.78 20.29 -4.47
C VAL A 257 -7.95 19.68 -5.85
N ALA A 258 -7.14 18.66 -6.20
CA ALA A 258 -7.24 17.99 -7.49
C ALA A 258 -8.61 17.31 -7.68
N TRP A 259 -9.14 16.67 -6.62
CA TRP A 259 -10.46 16.04 -6.66
C TRP A 259 -11.58 17.05 -6.86
N ALA A 260 -11.54 18.20 -6.18
CA ALA A 260 -12.52 19.26 -6.36
C ALA A 260 -12.56 19.80 -7.81
N ILE A 261 -11.39 19.91 -8.46
CA ILE A 261 -11.30 20.29 -9.87
C ILE A 261 -11.96 19.23 -10.76
N ILE A 262 -11.63 17.94 -10.55
CA ILE A 262 -12.19 16.83 -11.35
C ILE A 262 -13.70 16.73 -11.18
N GLU A 263 -14.24 16.95 -9.98
CA GLU A 263 -15.69 16.94 -9.75
C GLU A 263 -16.41 18.10 -10.41
N HIS A 264 -15.79 19.30 -10.44
CA HIS A 264 -16.34 20.45 -11.13
C HIS A 264 -16.47 20.19 -12.65
N ASP A 265 -15.39 19.66 -13.26
CA ASP A 265 -15.40 19.32 -14.70
C ASP A 265 -16.48 18.27 -15.04
N ARG A 266 -16.72 17.29 -14.14
CA ARG A 266 -17.77 16.27 -14.32
C ARG A 266 -19.18 16.83 -14.19
N ALA A 267 -19.38 17.81 -13.32
CA ALA A 267 -20.68 18.45 -13.13
C ALA A 267 -21.09 19.29 -14.34
N ASP A 268 -20.12 19.87 -15.05
CA ASP A 268 -20.33 20.72 -16.22
C ASP A 268 -20.29 19.95 -17.56
N ALA A 269 -19.96 18.65 -17.55
CA ALA A 269 -19.99 17.80 -18.74
C ALA A 269 -21.44 17.65 -19.26
N PRO A 270 -21.73 17.92 -20.54
CA PRO A 270 -23.07 17.70 -21.10
C PRO A 270 -23.47 16.22 -20.97
N ARG A 271 -24.68 15.98 -20.46
CA ARG A 271 -25.30 14.64 -20.32
C ARG A 271 -25.63 14.04 -21.67
#